data_283ad3073f8d5756e3917c133fed1ec1
#
_entry.id   283ad3073f8d5756e3917c133fed1ec1
#
_cell.length_a   1.000
_cell.length_b   1.000
_cell.length_c   1.000
_cell.angle_alpha   90.00
_cell.angle_beta   90.00
_cell.angle_gamma   90.00
#
_symmetry.space_group_name_H-M   'P 1'
#
loop_
_entity.id
_entity.type
_entity.pdbx_description
1 polymer ?
#
loop_
_entity_poly.entity_id
_entity_poly.type
_entity_poly.pdbx_seq_one_letter_code
_entity_poly.pdbx_strand_id
1 'polypeptide(L)'
;VSANHEDQVALNIAVNLLNNANGTGYLDKLMVEHKLMGALAINESMNEAGILAVAIMPKLLIQSYSSAEKMVWDEINRVKNGDFSDEMFNSLKLEQKRQYASSLENIDSRATIMMNLFSQGKSWNDYLNEVARIESITKEDVVRVAQKYFSNNYLCVTKSTGKYPKDNLPKPAFSPVVPRNADASSSYAKQLEKIPEQQVAPRIIDFEKDVKTSKLTPLVTLYTTPNPLNDIFTFNISYGIGALEQPELMQLTNYLQLLGTESLPFEQFRS
;
A
#
# COMPACT_ATOMS: atom_id res chain seq x y z
N VAL A 1 -8.06 13.70 -7.45
CA VAL A 1 -9.08 13.27 -8.44
C VAL A 1 -10.07 12.35 -7.76
N SER A 2 -11.28 12.21 -8.33
CA SER A 2 -12.26 11.25 -7.83
C SER A 2 -11.85 9.80 -8.11
N ALA A 3 -12.39 8.86 -7.34
CA ALA A 3 -12.12 7.43 -7.53
C ALA A 3 -12.51 6.89 -8.91
N ASN A 4 -13.43 7.59 -9.60
CA ASN A 4 -13.93 7.22 -10.93
C ASN A 4 -13.22 7.94 -12.09
N HIS A 5 -12.21 8.77 -11.79
CA HIS A 5 -11.53 9.54 -12.81
C HIS A 5 -10.61 8.66 -13.68
N GLU A 6 -10.55 8.91 -14.98
CA GLU A 6 -9.71 8.18 -15.93
C GLU A 6 -8.21 8.22 -15.59
N ASP A 7 -7.73 9.32 -15.03
CA ASP A 7 -6.35 9.52 -14.64
C ASP A 7 -5.93 8.73 -13.37
N GLN A 8 -6.87 8.09 -12.66
CA GLN A 8 -6.61 7.51 -11.33
C GLN A 8 -5.53 6.43 -11.36
N VAL A 9 -5.57 5.52 -12.32
CA VAL A 9 -4.60 4.43 -12.44
C VAL A 9 -3.20 4.96 -12.74
N ALA A 10 -3.08 5.87 -13.71
CA ALA A 10 -1.80 6.48 -14.06
C ALA A 10 -1.23 7.31 -12.90
N LEU A 11 -2.10 8.02 -12.15
CA LEU A 11 -1.69 8.81 -10.98
C LEU A 11 -1.21 7.91 -9.84
N ASN A 12 -1.83 6.76 -9.62
CA ASN A 12 -1.34 5.78 -8.65
C ASN A 12 0.06 5.27 -9.02
N ILE A 13 0.33 5.01 -10.30
CA ILE A 13 1.67 4.63 -10.75
C ILE A 13 2.66 5.79 -10.52
N ALA A 14 2.27 7.03 -10.83
CA ALA A 14 3.12 8.20 -10.58
C ALA A 14 3.49 8.36 -9.09
N VAL A 15 2.54 8.11 -8.19
CA VAL A 15 2.78 8.12 -6.74
C VAL A 15 3.66 6.95 -6.32
N ASN A 16 3.46 5.75 -6.88
CA ASN A 16 4.27 4.57 -6.58
C ASN A 16 5.71 4.68 -7.10
N LEU A 17 5.98 5.49 -8.13
CA LEU A 17 7.34 5.88 -8.51
C LEU A 17 8.04 6.72 -7.43
N LEU A 18 7.27 7.44 -6.61
CA LEU A 18 7.81 8.21 -5.49
C LEU A 18 7.96 7.35 -4.22
N ASN A 19 6.92 6.60 -3.85
CA ASN A 19 6.93 5.65 -2.73
C ASN A 19 6.15 4.39 -3.09
N ASN A 20 6.70 3.24 -2.77
CA ASN A 20 6.01 1.96 -3.00
C ASN A 20 6.27 0.95 -1.87
N ALA A 21 5.50 -0.13 -1.84
CA ALA A 21 5.58 -1.16 -0.80
C ALA A 21 6.96 -1.86 -0.74
N ASN A 22 7.71 -1.87 -1.84
CA ASN A 22 9.03 -2.48 -1.92
C ASN A 22 10.15 -1.55 -1.45
N GLY A 23 9.85 -0.26 -1.17
CA GLY A 23 10.82 0.74 -0.73
C GLY A 23 11.81 1.16 -1.82
N THR A 24 11.42 1.08 -3.09
CA THR A 24 12.28 1.37 -4.25
C THR A 24 11.94 2.70 -4.95
N GLY A 25 10.93 3.43 -4.44
CA GLY A 25 10.55 4.74 -4.97
C GLY A 25 11.61 5.81 -4.72
N TYR A 26 11.52 6.91 -5.45
CA TYR A 26 12.49 7.99 -5.36
C TYR A 26 12.54 8.66 -3.99
N LEU A 27 11.40 8.80 -3.31
CA LEU A 27 11.37 9.31 -1.93
C LEU A 27 11.84 8.24 -0.94
N ASP A 28 11.57 6.96 -1.21
CA ASP A 28 12.10 5.85 -0.41
C ASP A 28 13.64 5.87 -0.41
N LYS A 29 14.23 6.13 -1.58
CA LYS A 29 15.69 6.28 -1.72
C LYS A 29 16.25 7.41 -0.88
N LEU A 30 15.58 8.57 -0.80
CA LEU A 30 16.02 9.67 0.06
C LEU A 30 16.04 9.27 1.55
N MET A 31 15.14 8.39 1.97
CA MET A 31 15.13 7.85 3.34
C MET A 31 16.24 6.82 3.58
N VAL A 32 16.44 5.89 2.64
CA VAL A 32 17.51 4.87 2.72
C VAL A 32 18.90 5.54 2.73
N GLU A 33 19.11 6.58 1.94
CA GLU A 33 20.34 7.38 1.89
C GLU A 33 20.46 8.35 3.08
N HIS A 34 19.53 8.32 4.01
CA HIS A 34 19.47 9.23 5.15
C HIS A 34 19.49 10.72 4.76
N LYS A 35 18.96 11.08 3.61
CA LYS A 35 18.81 12.48 3.17
C LYS A 35 17.63 13.17 3.81
N LEU A 36 16.58 12.40 4.11
CA LEU A 36 15.40 12.81 4.89
C LEU A 36 15.15 11.82 6.03
N MET A 37 14.45 12.25 7.08
CA MET A 37 13.95 11.33 8.11
C MET A 37 12.69 10.59 7.66
N GLY A 38 11.89 11.22 6.80
CA GLY A 38 10.70 10.63 6.23
C GLY A 38 10.21 11.42 5.03
N ALA A 39 9.67 10.72 4.05
CA ALA A 39 8.94 11.30 2.92
C ALA A 39 7.89 10.29 2.45
N LEU A 40 6.68 10.78 2.18
CA LEU A 40 5.57 9.93 1.77
C LEU A 40 4.66 10.70 0.81
N ALA A 41 4.45 10.14 -0.37
CA ALA A 41 3.45 10.62 -1.33
C ALA A 41 2.18 9.75 -1.22
N ILE A 42 1.02 10.39 -1.23
CA ILE A 42 -0.28 9.75 -1.03
C ILE A 42 -1.23 10.25 -2.11
N ASN A 43 -1.94 9.34 -2.76
CA ASN A 43 -3.10 9.63 -3.58
C ASN A 43 -4.33 9.00 -2.92
N GLU A 44 -5.09 9.81 -2.21
CA GLU A 44 -6.33 9.40 -1.56
C GLU A 44 -7.51 9.89 -2.40
N SER A 45 -8.30 8.97 -2.91
CA SER A 45 -9.44 9.30 -3.77
C SER A 45 -10.76 8.94 -3.11
N MET A 46 -11.69 9.87 -3.15
CA MET A 46 -13.07 9.74 -2.69
C MET A 46 -14.02 9.81 -3.90
N ASN A 47 -15.31 9.65 -3.67
CA ASN A 47 -16.30 9.59 -4.76
C ASN A 47 -16.28 10.84 -5.65
N GLU A 48 -16.29 12.03 -5.07
CA GLU A 48 -16.42 13.31 -5.78
C GLU A 48 -15.06 14.01 -6.00
N ALA A 49 -14.11 13.77 -5.12
CA ALA A 49 -12.83 14.46 -5.12
C ALA A 49 -11.73 13.54 -4.59
N GLY A 50 -10.50 14.05 -4.47
CA GLY A 50 -9.38 13.34 -3.86
C GLY A 50 -8.30 14.31 -3.42
N ILE A 51 -7.37 13.79 -2.66
CA ILE A 51 -6.22 14.52 -2.14
C ILE A 51 -4.95 13.86 -2.65
N LEU A 52 -4.11 14.64 -3.32
CA LEU A 52 -2.73 14.28 -3.59
C LEU A 52 -1.88 15.03 -2.57
N ALA A 53 -1.20 14.32 -1.71
CA ALA A 53 -0.42 14.91 -0.63
C ALA A 53 0.99 14.34 -0.59
N VAL A 54 1.94 15.17 -0.16
CA VAL A 54 3.31 14.74 0.14
C VAL A 54 3.67 15.21 1.54
N ALA A 55 3.95 14.25 2.42
CA ALA A 55 4.44 14.53 3.76
C ALA A 55 5.97 14.45 3.77
N ILE A 56 6.62 15.40 4.43
CA ILE A 56 8.08 15.50 4.48
C ILE A 56 8.52 15.67 5.93
N MET A 57 9.48 14.87 6.36
CA MET A 57 10.13 14.99 7.67
C MET A 57 11.63 15.28 7.47
N PRO A 58 12.05 16.54 7.64
CA PRO A 58 13.46 16.92 7.55
C PRO A 58 14.29 16.29 8.68
N LYS A 59 15.59 16.25 8.52
CA LYS A 59 16.51 15.90 9.61
C LYS A 59 16.42 16.94 10.73
N LEU A 60 16.22 16.46 11.94
CA LEU A 60 16.08 17.31 13.11
C LEU A 60 17.33 18.18 13.30
N LEU A 61 17.14 19.48 13.58
CA LEU A 61 18.15 20.48 13.93
C LEU A 61 19.16 20.86 12.83
N ILE A 62 19.29 20.08 11.75
CA ILE A 62 20.37 20.27 10.74
C ILE A 62 19.84 20.53 9.33
N GLN A 63 18.55 20.37 9.09
CA GLN A 63 17.96 20.55 7.75
C GLN A 63 16.77 21.50 7.81
N SER A 64 16.77 22.51 6.92
CA SER A 64 15.63 23.41 6.78
C SER A 64 14.48 22.78 6.03
N TYR A 65 13.25 23.23 6.29
CA TYR A 65 12.06 22.78 5.56
C TYR A 65 12.20 23.01 4.05
N SER A 66 12.70 24.18 3.63
CA SER A 66 12.88 24.49 2.21
C SER A 66 13.91 23.59 1.52
N SER A 67 14.98 23.19 2.23
CA SER A 67 15.96 22.26 1.68
C SER A 67 15.37 20.87 1.50
N ALA A 68 14.58 20.40 2.46
CA ALA A 68 13.90 19.11 2.39
C ALA A 68 12.83 19.11 1.28
N GLU A 69 12.04 20.16 1.20
CA GLU A 69 11.04 20.36 0.15
C GLU A 69 11.66 20.37 -1.24
N LYS A 70 12.79 21.09 -1.41
CA LYS A 70 13.52 21.09 -2.68
C LYS A 70 13.94 19.68 -3.10
N MET A 71 14.48 18.86 -2.19
CA MET A 71 14.87 17.48 -2.50
C MET A 71 13.68 16.66 -3.00
N VAL A 72 12.52 16.82 -2.37
CA VAL A 72 11.29 16.13 -2.77
C VAL A 72 10.81 16.60 -4.14
N TRP A 73 10.87 17.92 -4.41
CA TRP A 73 10.53 18.47 -5.71
C TRP A 73 11.48 18.01 -6.82
N ASP A 74 12.77 17.86 -6.52
CA ASP A 74 13.74 17.32 -7.47
C ASP A 74 13.33 15.90 -7.92
N GLU A 75 12.89 15.04 -6.99
CA GLU A 75 12.41 13.68 -7.31
C GLU A 75 11.03 13.67 -8.02
N ILE A 76 10.11 14.55 -7.62
CA ILE A 76 8.84 14.73 -8.33
C ILE A 76 9.10 15.17 -9.78
N ASN A 77 10.05 16.07 -10.01
CA ASN A 77 10.40 16.52 -11.34
C ASN A 77 11.02 15.41 -12.20
N ARG A 78 11.70 14.42 -11.61
CA ARG A 78 12.14 13.23 -12.36
C ARG A 78 10.95 12.49 -12.93
N VAL A 79 9.91 12.25 -12.13
CA VAL A 79 8.69 11.59 -12.61
C VAL A 79 8.00 12.42 -13.69
N LYS A 80 7.89 13.75 -13.50
CA LYS A 80 7.30 14.68 -14.48
C LYS A 80 8.06 14.71 -15.81
N ASN A 81 9.37 14.48 -15.80
CA ASN A 81 10.22 14.46 -16.98
C ASN A 81 10.36 13.05 -17.60
N GLY A 82 9.73 12.01 -17.02
CA GLY A 82 9.84 10.65 -17.52
C GLY A 82 11.20 9.99 -17.21
N ASP A 83 11.97 10.55 -16.27
CA ASP A 83 13.26 10.01 -15.84
C ASP A 83 13.06 8.84 -14.87
N PHE A 84 12.53 7.73 -15.39
CA PHE A 84 12.40 6.45 -14.72
C PHE A 84 12.54 5.31 -15.74
N SER A 85 13.08 4.18 -15.28
CA SER A 85 13.34 3.06 -16.17
C SER A 85 12.07 2.30 -16.56
N ASP A 86 12.12 1.61 -17.68
CA ASP A 86 11.04 0.71 -18.10
C ASP A 86 10.88 -0.47 -17.14
N GLU A 87 11.98 -0.94 -16.54
CA GLU A 87 11.96 -1.98 -15.52
C GLU A 87 11.14 -1.54 -14.31
N MET A 88 11.43 -0.36 -13.75
CA MET A 88 10.69 0.18 -12.60
C MET A 88 9.21 0.38 -12.93
N PHE A 89 8.92 0.95 -14.10
CA PHE A 89 7.54 1.15 -14.55
C PHE A 89 6.78 -0.19 -14.69
N ASN A 90 7.38 -1.18 -15.35
CA ASN A 90 6.76 -2.49 -15.55
C ASN A 90 6.61 -3.25 -14.22
N SER A 91 7.59 -3.14 -13.32
CA SER A 91 7.53 -3.73 -11.99
C SER A 91 6.36 -3.17 -11.17
N LEU A 92 6.13 -1.85 -11.19
CA LEU A 92 5.00 -1.24 -10.50
C LEU A 92 3.65 -1.67 -11.09
N LYS A 93 3.54 -1.82 -12.41
CA LYS A 93 2.33 -2.37 -13.06
C LYS A 93 2.09 -3.82 -12.63
N LEU A 94 3.13 -4.64 -12.61
CA LEU A 94 3.06 -6.04 -12.18
C LEU A 94 2.63 -6.14 -10.70
N GLU A 95 3.20 -5.31 -9.84
CA GLU A 95 2.87 -5.28 -8.43
C GLU A 95 1.40 -4.86 -8.20
N GLN A 96 0.90 -3.86 -8.92
CA GLN A 96 -0.52 -3.49 -8.86
C GLN A 96 -1.43 -4.65 -9.29
N LYS A 97 -1.08 -5.35 -10.37
CA LYS A 97 -1.85 -6.53 -10.82
C LYS A 97 -1.83 -7.65 -9.78
N ARG A 98 -0.66 -7.89 -9.17
CA ARG A 98 -0.51 -8.88 -8.09
C ARG A 98 -1.37 -8.54 -6.87
N GLN A 99 -1.32 -7.30 -6.42
CA GLN A 99 -2.16 -6.81 -5.30
C GLN A 99 -3.64 -6.95 -5.61
N TYR A 100 -4.03 -6.64 -6.84
CA TYR A 100 -5.38 -6.78 -7.32
C TYR A 100 -5.87 -8.23 -7.26
N ALA A 101 -5.09 -9.17 -7.79
CA ALA A 101 -5.42 -10.60 -7.76
C ALA A 101 -5.41 -11.16 -6.33
N SER A 102 -4.41 -10.79 -5.52
CA SER A 102 -4.28 -11.22 -4.13
C SER A 102 -5.44 -10.72 -3.25
N SER A 103 -5.96 -9.52 -3.51
CA SER A 103 -7.11 -9.00 -2.76
C SER A 103 -8.37 -9.84 -2.91
N LEU A 104 -8.47 -10.63 -3.98
CA LEU A 104 -9.60 -11.56 -4.21
C LEU A 104 -9.47 -12.89 -3.49
N GLU A 105 -8.32 -13.22 -2.92
CA GLU A 105 -8.11 -14.48 -2.17
C GLU A 105 -8.86 -14.47 -0.83
N ASN A 106 -8.92 -13.30 -0.19
CA ASN A 106 -9.55 -13.15 1.12
C ASN A 106 -11.03 -12.77 1.01
N ILE A 107 -11.90 -13.45 1.77
CA ILE A 107 -13.35 -13.21 1.73
C ILE A 107 -13.74 -11.84 2.26
N ASP A 108 -13.06 -11.34 3.31
CA ASP A 108 -13.34 -10.02 3.89
C ASP A 108 -12.90 -8.91 2.95
N SER A 109 -11.78 -9.11 2.25
CA SER A 109 -11.33 -8.19 1.20
C SER A 109 -12.33 -8.13 0.05
N ARG A 110 -12.88 -9.26 -0.40
CA ARG A 110 -13.93 -9.28 -1.43
C ARG A 110 -15.19 -8.54 -0.98
N ALA A 111 -15.62 -8.75 0.26
CA ALA A 111 -16.78 -8.04 0.82
C ALA A 111 -16.53 -6.53 0.90
N THR A 112 -15.34 -6.12 1.34
CA THR A 112 -14.92 -4.71 1.39
C THR A 112 -14.88 -4.08 -0.01
N ILE A 113 -14.33 -4.79 -1.00
CA ILE A 113 -14.31 -4.34 -2.39
C ILE A 113 -15.74 -4.12 -2.90
N MET A 114 -16.65 -5.09 -2.68
CA MET A 114 -18.06 -4.95 -3.10
C MET A 114 -18.74 -3.75 -2.44
N MET A 115 -18.51 -3.53 -1.16
CA MET A 115 -19.03 -2.38 -0.43
C MET A 115 -18.50 -1.05 -1.00
N ASN A 116 -17.20 -0.98 -1.29
CA ASN A 116 -16.57 0.21 -1.85
C ASN A 116 -17.06 0.49 -3.28
N LEU A 117 -17.19 -0.53 -4.12
CA LEU A 117 -17.75 -0.39 -5.47
C LEU A 117 -19.18 0.15 -5.42
N PHE A 118 -20.00 -0.41 -4.54
CA PHE A 118 -21.39 0.07 -4.35
C PHE A 118 -21.40 1.55 -3.93
N SER A 119 -20.59 1.94 -2.95
CA SER A 119 -20.53 3.32 -2.46
C SER A 119 -20.01 4.30 -3.53
N GLN A 120 -19.18 3.82 -4.47
CA GLN A 120 -18.65 4.60 -5.60
C GLN A 120 -19.53 4.57 -6.84
N GLY A 121 -20.66 3.87 -6.81
CA GLY A 121 -21.53 3.70 -7.97
C GLY A 121 -20.91 2.86 -9.10
N LYS A 122 -19.92 2.03 -8.79
CA LYS A 122 -19.24 1.12 -9.72
C LYS A 122 -19.87 -0.25 -9.73
N SER A 123 -19.77 -0.94 -10.85
CA SER A 123 -20.15 -2.33 -10.98
C SER A 123 -18.98 -3.27 -10.69
N TRP A 124 -19.28 -4.55 -10.49
CA TRP A 124 -18.25 -5.60 -10.41
C TRP A 124 -17.45 -5.71 -11.71
N ASN A 125 -18.07 -5.47 -12.86
CA ASN A 125 -17.37 -5.46 -14.15
C ASN A 125 -16.35 -4.32 -14.25
N ASP A 126 -16.62 -3.16 -13.65
CA ASP A 126 -15.64 -2.06 -13.59
C ASP A 126 -14.39 -2.48 -12.80
N TYR A 127 -14.61 -3.23 -11.73
CA TYR A 127 -13.51 -3.81 -10.97
C TYR A 127 -12.71 -4.83 -11.80
N LEU A 128 -13.36 -5.76 -12.48
CA LEU A 128 -12.67 -6.76 -13.30
C LEU A 128 -11.89 -6.14 -14.46
N ASN A 129 -12.34 -5.01 -14.99
CA ASN A 129 -11.65 -4.28 -16.05
C ASN A 129 -10.44 -3.48 -15.56
N GLU A 130 -10.23 -3.36 -14.24
CA GLU A 130 -9.11 -2.58 -13.70
C GLU A 130 -7.74 -3.15 -14.09
N VAL A 131 -7.61 -4.47 -14.18
CA VAL A 131 -6.38 -5.14 -14.65
C VAL A 131 -6.05 -4.72 -16.09
N ALA A 132 -7.05 -4.69 -16.98
CA ALA A 132 -6.86 -4.24 -18.35
C ALA A 132 -6.49 -2.75 -18.42
N ARG A 133 -7.05 -1.93 -17.54
CA ARG A 133 -6.67 -0.51 -17.41
C ARG A 133 -5.21 -0.37 -16.99
N ILE A 134 -4.76 -1.09 -15.96
CA ILE A 134 -3.36 -1.10 -15.53
C ILE A 134 -2.44 -1.49 -16.69
N GLU A 135 -2.81 -2.51 -17.47
CA GLU A 135 -2.04 -2.96 -18.63
C GLU A 135 -1.95 -1.92 -19.75
N SER A 136 -2.99 -1.14 -19.95
CA SER A 136 -3.04 -0.12 -21.00
C SER A 136 -2.27 1.15 -20.68
N ILE A 137 -1.93 1.43 -19.42
CA ILE A 137 -1.19 2.64 -19.03
C ILE A 137 0.20 2.65 -19.65
N THR A 138 0.55 3.77 -20.27
CA THR A 138 1.87 4.04 -20.85
C THR A 138 2.72 4.95 -19.96
N LYS A 139 4.01 5.07 -20.25
CA LYS A 139 4.89 6.04 -19.56
C LYS A 139 4.44 7.47 -19.80
N GLU A 140 3.98 7.77 -21.01
CA GLU A 140 3.45 9.08 -21.40
C GLU A 140 2.22 9.45 -20.59
N ASP A 141 1.34 8.49 -20.28
CA ASP A 141 0.21 8.73 -19.37
C ASP A 141 0.67 9.10 -17.97
N VAL A 142 1.67 8.40 -17.44
CA VAL A 142 2.24 8.69 -16.12
C VAL A 142 2.88 10.08 -16.10
N VAL A 143 3.65 10.43 -17.12
CA VAL A 143 4.25 11.77 -17.25
C VAL A 143 3.18 12.85 -17.35
N ARG A 144 2.18 12.65 -18.18
CA ARG A 144 1.04 13.57 -18.36
C ARG A 144 0.32 13.84 -17.03
N VAL A 145 -0.03 12.79 -16.27
CA VAL A 145 -0.70 12.97 -14.98
C VAL A 145 0.21 13.58 -13.94
N ALA A 146 1.50 13.24 -13.93
CA ALA A 146 2.46 13.84 -13.03
C ALA A 146 2.62 15.35 -13.30
N GLN A 147 2.69 15.76 -14.56
CA GLN A 147 2.73 17.18 -14.93
C GLN A 147 1.44 17.93 -14.56
N LYS A 148 0.29 17.28 -14.73
CA LYS A 148 -1.02 17.86 -14.44
C LYS A 148 -1.27 18.05 -12.94
N TYR A 149 -0.94 17.06 -12.13
CA TYR A 149 -1.35 17.02 -10.72
C TYR A 149 -0.26 17.43 -9.73
N PHE A 150 1.02 17.18 -10.01
CA PHE A 150 2.13 17.73 -9.24
C PHE A 150 2.47 19.15 -9.74
N SER A 151 1.54 20.06 -9.55
CA SER A 151 1.68 21.45 -9.99
C SER A 151 2.21 22.35 -8.87
N ASN A 152 2.59 23.59 -9.20
CA ASN A 152 3.00 24.58 -8.22
C ASN A 152 1.82 25.18 -7.43
N ASN A 153 0.59 24.81 -7.75
CA ASN A 153 -0.61 25.23 -7.03
C ASN A 153 -0.94 24.21 -5.94
N TYR A 154 -0.28 24.33 -4.78
CA TYR A 154 -0.47 23.45 -3.63
C TYR A 154 -0.51 24.25 -2.33
N LEU A 155 -1.15 23.68 -1.31
CA LEU A 155 -1.12 24.18 0.05
C LEU A 155 0.04 23.54 0.81
N CYS A 156 0.96 24.35 1.31
CA CYS A 156 2.01 23.89 2.20
C CYS A 156 1.63 24.15 3.66
N VAL A 157 1.63 23.10 4.48
CA VAL A 157 1.36 23.20 5.92
C VAL A 157 2.61 22.76 6.67
N THR A 158 3.16 23.64 7.49
CA THR A 158 4.35 23.37 8.29
C THR A 158 4.00 23.21 9.75
N LYS A 159 4.45 22.12 10.37
CA LYS A 159 4.37 21.88 11.81
C LYS A 159 5.74 22.12 12.42
N SER A 160 5.84 23.11 13.28
CA SER A 160 7.07 23.43 14.03
C SER A 160 6.87 23.23 15.54
N THR A 161 7.95 22.92 16.23
CA THR A 161 7.95 22.85 17.70
C THR A 161 7.99 24.26 18.30
N GLY A 162 7.13 24.53 19.25
CA GLY A 162 7.08 25.83 19.93
C GLY A 162 6.16 25.80 21.15
N LYS A 163 6.25 26.85 21.96
CA LYS A 163 5.28 27.09 23.04
C LYS A 163 4.14 27.92 22.46
N TYR A 164 3.00 27.29 22.28
CA TYR A 164 1.79 27.98 21.83
C TYR A 164 0.82 28.15 23.01
N PRO A 165 0.07 29.26 23.11
CA PRO A 165 -1.04 29.37 24.03
C PRO A 165 -1.98 28.19 23.79
N LYS A 166 -2.27 27.44 24.83
CA LYS A 166 -3.31 26.41 24.77
C LYS A 166 -4.60 27.06 25.22
N ASP A 167 -5.46 27.42 24.28
CA ASP A 167 -6.83 27.77 24.59
C ASP A 167 -7.53 26.51 25.08
N ASN A 168 -7.73 26.44 26.39
CA ASN A 168 -8.56 25.41 26.97
C ASN A 168 -10.01 25.75 26.63
N LEU A 169 -10.52 25.16 25.56
CA LEU A 169 -11.94 25.16 25.31
C LEU A 169 -12.64 24.52 26.50
N PRO A 170 -13.64 25.18 27.09
CA PRO A 170 -14.41 24.61 28.18
C PRO A 170 -14.98 23.26 27.67
N LYS A 171 -14.77 22.21 28.43
CA LYS A 171 -15.32 20.90 28.12
C LYS A 171 -16.85 21.02 28.06
N PRO A 172 -17.48 20.78 26.91
CA PRO A 172 -18.94 20.87 26.86
C PRO A 172 -19.54 19.87 27.85
N ALA A 173 -20.61 20.26 28.51
CA ALA A 173 -21.37 19.35 29.36
C ALA A 173 -22.02 18.29 28.46
N PHE A 174 -21.48 17.07 28.46
CA PHE A 174 -22.12 15.94 27.80
C PHE A 174 -23.14 15.32 28.77
N SER A 175 -24.41 15.42 28.41
CA SER A 175 -25.39 14.46 28.91
C SER A 175 -25.32 13.20 28.05
N PRO A 176 -25.27 11.98 28.62
CA PRO A 176 -25.36 10.78 27.85
C PRO A 176 -26.61 10.82 26.95
N VAL A 177 -26.40 10.74 25.64
CA VAL A 177 -27.54 10.65 24.72
C VAL A 177 -28.02 9.19 24.77
N VAL A 178 -29.14 8.98 25.45
CA VAL A 178 -29.83 7.69 25.41
C VAL A 178 -30.65 7.63 24.11
N PRO A 179 -30.39 6.70 23.20
CA PRO A 179 -31.22 6.55 22.02
C PRO A 179 -32.69 6.34 22.40
N ARG A 180 -33.59 7.08 21.79
CA ARG A 180 -35.04 6.99 22.09
C ARG A 180 -35.61 5.59 21.84
N ASN A 181 -34.97 4.85 20.96
CA ASN A 181 -35.39 3.51 20.53
C ASN A 181 -34.21 2.52 20.61
N ALA A 182 -33.59 2.40 21.79
CA ALA A 182 -32.39 1.56 21.97
C ALA A 182 -32.64 0.09 21.53
N ASP A 183 -33.86 -0.40 21.72
CA ASP A 183 -34.27 -1.78 21.40
C ASP A 183 -34.96 -1.91 20.02
N ALA A 184 -35.05 -0.82 19.23
CA ALA A 184 -35.73 -0.85 17.96
C ALA A 184 -34.83 -1.42 16.86
N SER A 185 -35.27 -2.47 16.21
CA SER A 185 -34.65 -3.05 15.02
C SER A 185 -35.36 -2.53 13.77
N SER A 186 -34.60 -2.11 12.75
CA SER A 186 -35.17 -1.74 11.44
C SER A 186 -35.84 -2.94 10.77
N SER A 187 -36.77 -2.70 9.82
CA SER A 187 -37.37 -3.77 9.05
C SER A 187 -36.31 -4.57 8.25
N TYR A 188 -35.24 -3.90 7.81
CA TYR A 188 -34.11 -4.54 7.12
C TYR A 188 -33.32 -5.46 8.08
N ALA A 189 -33.00 -5.00 9.29
CA ALA A 189 -32.33 -5.83 10.27
C ALA A 189 -33.15 -7.10 10.61
N LYS A 190 -34.48 -6.95 10.80
CA LYS A 190 -35.39 -8.10 10.99
C LYS A 190 -35.48 -9.06 9.80
N GLN A 191 -35.21 -8.58 8.58
CA GLN A 191 -35.07 -9.45 7.40
C GLN A 191 -33.76 -10.22 7.42
N LEU A 192 -32.64 -9.57 7.79
CA LEU A 192 -31.36 -10.23 7.93
C LEU A 192 -31.34 -11.31 9.00
N GLU A 193 -32.00 -11.06 10.16
CA GLU A 193 -32.15 -12.02 11.24
C GLU A 193 -32.91 -13.32 10.82
N LYS A 194 -33.72 -13.24 9.76
CA LYS A 194 -34.44 -14.40 9.20
C LYS A 194 -33.62 -15.24 8.23
N ILE A 195 -32.46 -14.76 7.82
CA ILE A 195 -31.57 -15.54 6.95
C ILE A 195 -30.99 -16.67 7.80
N PRO A 196 -31.20 -17.94 7.41
CA PRO A 196 -30.68 -19.04 8.20
C PRO A 196 -29.15 -19.00 8.25
N GLU A 197 -28.63 -19.20 9.45
CA GLU A 197 -27.18 -19.35 9.64
C GLU A 197 -26.71 -20.60 8.91
N GLN A 198 -25.79 -20.41 7.97
CA GLN A 198 -25.14 -21.52 7.32
C GLN A 198 -23.88 -21.88 8.13
N GLN A 199 -23.88 -23.02 8.77
CA GLN A 199 -22.68 -23.53 9.42
C GLN A 199 -21.65 -23.88 8.35
N VAL A 200 -20.55 -23.13 8.31
CA VAL A 200 -19.41 -23.43 7.47
C VAL A 200 -18.44 -24.29 8.27
N ALA A 201 -18.31 -25.56 7.89
CA ALA A 201 -17.30 -26.42 8.49
C ALA A 201 -15.89 -25.88 8.16
N PRO A 202 -15.00 -25.66 9.16
CA PRO A 202 -13.66 -25.21 8.90
C PRO A 202 -12.91 -26.28 8.07
N ARG A 203 -12.26 -25.85 6.99
CA ARG A 203 -11.36 -26.71 6.24
C ARG A 203 -10.02 -26.75 6.97
N ILE A 204 -9.75 -27.86 7.62
CA ILE A 204 -8.47 -28.11 8.29
C ILE A 204 -7.50 -28.68 7.26
N ILE A 205 -6.29 -28.11 7.18
CA ILE A 205 -5.23 -28.61 6.30
C ILE A 205 -4.73 -29.95 6.87
N ASP A 206 -4.75 -30.98 6.04
CA ASP A 206 -4.13 -32.27 6.29
C ASP A 206 -2.71 -32.26 5.68
N PHE A 207 -1.70 -32.13 6.53
CA PHE A 207 -0.31 -32.01 6.07
C PHE A 207 0.16 -33.22 5.25
N GLU A 208 -0.36 -34.39 5.45
CA GLU A 208 0.02 -35.58 4.71
C GLU A 208 -0.58 -35.61 3.30
N LYS A 209 -1.77 -35.01 3.14
CA LYS A 209 -2.51 -35.01 1.87
C LYS A 209 -2.35 -33.71 1.07
N ASP A 210 -2.38 -32.57 1.79
CA ASP A 210 -2.45 -31.26 1.17
C ASP A 210 -1.07 -30.65 0.90
N VAL A 211 0.01 -31.18 1.54
CA VAL A 211 1.37 -30.67 1.42
C VAL A 211 2.31 -31.73 0.86
N LYS A 212 2.87 -31.46 -0.32
CA LYS A 212 3.91 -32.33 -0.88
C LYS A 212 5.26 -31.99 -0.27
N THR A 213 5.90 -33.01 0.32
CA THR A 213 7.24 -32.90 0.90
C THR A 213 8.28 -33.55 0.00
N SER A 214 9.38 -32.83 -0.23
CA SER A 214 10.51 -33.32 -1.05
C SER A 214 11.82 -32.96 -0.38
N LYS A 215 12.79 -33.87 -0.43
CA LYS A 215 14.18 -33.62 0.02
C LYS A 215 14.98 -33.10 -1.17
N LEU A 216 15.44 -31.84 -1.10
CA LEU A 216 16.35 -31.28 -2.10
C LEU A 216 17.80 -31.67 -1.81
N THR A 217 18.18 -31.68 -0.55
CA THR A 217 19.46 -32.19 -0.03
C THR A 217 19.20 -32.86 1.33
N PRO A 218 20.19 -33.56 1.94
CA PRO A 218 20.00 -34.10 3.29
C PRO A 218 19.58 -33.07 4.35
N LEU A 219 19.95 -31.79 4.15
CA LEU A 219 19.66 -30.70 5.09
C LEU A 219 18.50 -29.80 4.66
N VAL A 220 18.03 -29.90 3.41
CA VAL A 220 16.99 -29.01 2.87
C VAL A 220 15.74 -29.79 2.51
N THR A 221 14.64 -29.48 3.15
CA THR A 221 13.30 -30.03 2.86
C THR A 221 12.45 -28.96 2.19
N LEU A 222 11.86 -29.29 1.06
CA LEU A 222 10.90 -28.45 0.33
C LEU A 222 9.47 -28.92 0.65
N TYR A 223 8.64 -28.01 1.08
CA TYR A 223 7.21 -28.17 1.26
C TYR A 223 6.49 -27.37 0.18
N THR A 224 5.60 -27.99 -0.54
CA THR A 224 4.82 -27.33 -1.60
C THR A 224 3.34 -27.65 -1.49
N THR A 225 2.51 -26.65 -1.74
CA THR A 225 1.06 -26.80 -1.86
C THR A 225 0.58 -25.94 -3.03
N PRO A 226 -0.38 -26.38 -3.83
CA PRO A 226 -0.92 -25.57 -4.92
C PRO A 226 -1.78 -24.44 -4.35
N ASN A 227 -1.75 -23.28 -5.01
CA ASN A 227 -2.74 -22.23 -4.81
C ASN A 227 -3.96 -22.56 -5.70
N PRO A 228 -5.16 -22.87 -5.14
CA PRO A 228 -6.32 -23.21 -5.95
C PRO A 228 -7.09 -22.00 -6.49
N LEU A 229 -6.65 -20.76 -6.14
CA LEU A 229 -7.40 -19.54 -6.42
C LEU A 229 -6.86 -18.77 -7.63
N ASN A 230 -5.54 -18.77 -7.81
CA ASN A 230 -4.87 -18.05 -8.89
C ASN A 230 -3.42 -18.54 -9.05
N ASP A 231 -2.66 -17.90 -9.96
CA ASP A 231 -1.27 -18.25 -10.27
C ASP A 231 -0.25 -17.55 -9.35
N ILE A 232 -0.70 -16.89 -8.27
CA ILE A 232 0.20 -16.26 -7.29
C ILE A 232 0.80 -17.36 -6.41
N PHE A 233 2.11 -17.30 -6.26
CA PHE A 233 2.82 -18.18 -5.33
C PHE A 233 3.66 -17.36 -4.34
N THR A 234 3.93 -17.95 -3.19
CA THR A 234 4.84 -17.41 -2.19
C THR A 234 5.99 -18.40 -2.01
N PHE A 235 7.22 -17.89 -2.00
CA PHE A 235 8.41 -18.68 -1.75
C PHE A 235 9.06 -18.20 -0.45
N ASN A 236 9.18 -19.12 0.52
CA ASN A 236 9.77 -18.83 1.82
C ASN A 236 10.96 -19.76 2.07
N ILE A 237 12.06 -19.20 2.55
CA ILE A 237 13.21 -19.96 3.05
C ILE A 237 13.31 -19.75 4.54
N SER A 238 13.24 -20.83 5.31
CA SER A 238 13.38 -20.80 6.76
C SER A 238 14.65 -21.52 7.19
N TYR A 239 15.42 -20.88 8.06
CA TYR A 239 16.61 -21.46 8.66
C TYR A 239 16.29 -21.88 10.09
N GLY A 240 16.87 -23.01 10.55
CA GLY A 240 16.67 -23.53 11.91
C GLY A 240 17.44 -22.76 12.97
N ILE A 241 17.54 -21.44 12.84
CA ILE A 241 18.22 -20.54 13.78
C ILE A 241 17.39 -19.27 13.95
N GLY A 242 17.34 -18.73 15.14
CA GLY A 242 16.50 -17.57 15.45
C GLY A 242 17.02 -16.71 16.59
N ALA A 243 16.28 -15.65 16.90
CA ALA A 243 16.63 -14.66 17.89
C ALA A 243 16.70 -15.21 19.33
N LEU A 244 16.08 -16.35 19.60
CA LEU A 244 16.17 -17.00 20.93
C LEU A 244 17.54 -17.61 21.19
N GLU A 245 18.21 -18.07 20.13
CA GLU A 245 19.53 -18.67 20.18
C GLU A 245 20.63 -17.66 19.91
N GLN A 246 20.38 -16.73 19.00
CA GLN A 246 21.34 -15.69 18.59
C GLN A 246 20.61 -14.34 18.40
N PRO A 247 20.41 -13.55 19.46
CA PRO A 247 19.67 -12.28 19.40
C PRO A 247 20.27 -11.24 18.43
N GLU A 248 21.58 -11.28 18.21
CA GLU A 248 22.31 -10.40 17.27
C GLU A 248 21.89 -10.59 15.82
N LEU A 249 21.36 -11.76 15.44
CA LEU A 249 20.90 -12.02 14.08
C LEU A 249 19.72 -11.13 13.67
N MET A 250 18.90 -10.68 14.61
CA MET A 250 17.79 -9.77 14.29
C MET A 250 18.29 -8.45 13.71
N GLN A 251 19.35 -7.89 14.30
CA GLN A 251 19.93 -6.64 13.81
C GLN A 251 20.58 -6.85 12.44
N LEU A 252 21.30 -7.95 12.26
CA LEU A 252 21.89 -8.32 10.98
C LEU A 252 20.83 -8.52 9.89
N THR A 253 19.73 -9.21 10.20
CA THR A 253 18.62 -9.43 9.26
C THR A 253 18.02 -8.10 8.80
N ASN A 254 17.80 -7.15 9.72
CA ASN A 254 17.31 -5.82 9.38
C ASN A 254 18.30 -5.07 8.46
N TYR A 255 19.59 -5.20 8.72
CA TYR A 255 20.61 -4.61 7.86
C TYR A 255 20.65 -5.25 6.47
N LEU A 256 20.55 -6.58 6.37
CA LEU A 256 20.53 -7.31 5.09
C LEU A 256 19.35 -6.91 4.20
N GLN A 257 18.23 -6.48 4.78
CA GLN A 257 17.09 -5.97 4.00
C GLN A 257 17.40 -4.68 3.21
N LEU A 258 18.47 -3.97 3.58
CA LEU A 258 18.92 -2.75 2.90
C LEU A 258 20.00 -3.02 1.84
N LEU A 259 20.37 -4.27 1.65
CA LEU A 259 21.40 -4.68 0.70
C LEU A 259 20.78 -5.34 -0.53
N GLY A 260 21.47 -5.22 -1.64
CA GLY A 260 21.23 -6.06 -2.82
C GLY A 260 21.88 -7.44 -2.67
N THR A 261 22.07 -8.10 -3.80
CA THR A 261 22.84 -9.35 -3.89
C THR A 261 24.20 -9.08 -4.55
N GLU A 262 25.05 -10.12 -4.68
CA GLU A 262 26.31 -10.03 -5.40
C GLU A 262 26.12 -9.58 -6.87
N SER A 263 24.99 -9.94 -7.51
CA SER A 263 24.71 -9.67 -8.91
C SER A 263 23.66 -8.57 -9.14
N LEU A 264 22.86 -8.22 -8.15
CA LEU A 264 21.78 -7.25 -8.26
C LEU A 264 21.89 -6.16 -7.19
N PRO A 265 21.96 -4.88 -7.57
CA PRO A 265 21.86 -3.78 -6.60
C PRO A 265 20.50 -3.78 -5.89
N PHE A 266 20.42 -3.13 -4.74
CA PHE A 266 19.23 -3.12 -3.88
C PHE A 266 17.94 -2.77 -4.64
N GLU A 267 17.96 -1.72 -5.46
CA GLU A 267 16.77 -1.27 -6.19
C GLU A 267 16.25 -2.33 -7.17
N GLN A 268 17.14 -3.04 -7.87
CA GLN A 268 16.75 -4.11 -8.81
C GLN A 268 16.34 -5.39 -8.09
N PHE A 269 16.95 -5.67 -6.93
CA PHE A 269 16.59 -6.87 -6.15
C PHE A 269 15.21 -6.74 -5.49
N ARG A 270 14.82 -5.52 -5.16
CA ARG A 270 13.54 -5.23 -4.47
C ARG A 270 12.40 -4.86 -5.43
N SER A 271 12.69 -4.46 -6.65
CA SER A 271 11.69 -4.18 -7.69
C SER A 271 11.14 -5.46 -8.31
#